data_5915f107b28c3fd9032db13564dc5a1f
#
_entry.id   5915f107b28c3fd9032db13564dc5a1f
#
_cell.length_a   1.000
_cell.length_b   1.000
_cell.length_c   1.000
_cell.angle_alpha   90.00
_cell.angle_beta   90.00
_cell.angle_gamma   90.00
#
_symmetry.space_group_name_H-M   'P 1'
#
loop_
_entity.id
_entity.type
_entity.pdbx_description
1 polymer ?
#
loop_
_entity_poly.entity_id
_entity_poly.type
_entity_poly.pdbx_seq_one_letter_code
_entity_poly.pdbx_strand_id
1 'polypeptide(L)'
;MPRSTSRDPDWVSLSEASRVLGVSPATLRRWSDAGRLRVFTTPGGHRRFSRSALARLLPADRAHRPSIAGAGLTPSRIARSYRRASREAAPELPWVLTLTDAQRTLFRERGHVLAASLLLYLDATEPEGAAHHLKAASMSAAEYGTVAAGLGLSLSQTVEGFLRFRAPFHQELAVATRRRGFDTAESTDLLGTAERAMDRLLIATMTGHSLATGRAGRSGRARGAAESEPPVARE
;
A
#
# COMPACT_ATOMS: atom_id res chain seq x y z
N MET A 1 13.13 34.23 -32.02
CA MET A 1 13.13 34.60 -30.60
C MET A 1 12.19 33.66 -29.90
N PRO A 2 12.63 32.62 -29.16
CA PRO A 2 11.74 31.77 -28.38
C PRO A 2 11.28 32.51 -27.13
N ARG A 3 9.98 32.51 -26.91
CA ARG A 3 9.34 33.11 -25.74
C ARG A 3 9.74 32.30 -24.49
N SER A 4 10.40 32.96 -23.55
CA SER A 4 10.70 32.50 -22.21
C SER A 4 9.39 32.06 -21.53
N THR A 5 9.20 30.77 -21.27
CA THR A 5 8.20 30.29 -20.35
C THR A 5 8.59 30.73 -18.95
N SER A 6 7.93 31.77 -18.47
CA SER A 6 8.00 32.24 -17.08
C SER A 6 7.61 31.06 -16.17
N ARG A 7 8.61 30.38 -15.59
CA ARG A 7 8.37 29.52 -14.43
C ARG A 7 7.83 30.40 -13.32
N ASP A 8 6.59 30.13 -12.92
CA ASP A 8 5.98 30.74 -11.73
C ASP A 8 6.96 30.53 -10.55
N PRO A 9 7.42 31.60 -9.88
CA PRO A 9 8.47 31.45 -8.88
C PRO A 9 8.02 30.54 -7.75
N ASP A 10 8.79 29.52 -7.42
CA ASP A 10 8.50 28.57 -6.31
C ASP A 10 8.42 29.25 -4.93
N TRP A 11 8.79 30.54 -4.86
CA TRP A 11 8.87 31.33 -3.65
C TRP A 11 8.00 32.59 -3.74
N VAL A 12 7.13 32.79 -2.76
CA VAL A 12 6.23 33.94 -2.66
C VAL A 12 6.59 34.87 -1.51
N SER A 13 6.18 36.12 -1.61
CA SER A 13 6.37 37.13 -0.55
C SER A 13 5.46 36.86 0.67
N LEU A 14 5.77 37.50 1.80
CA LEU A 14 4.93 37.46 3.01
C LEU A 14 3.48 37.89 2.73
N SER A 15 3.29 38.96 1.94
CA SER A 15 1.94 39.48 1.60
C SER A 15 1.15 38.52 0.72
N GLU A 16 1.85 37.86 -0.22
CA GLU A 16 1.26 36.87 -1.10
C GLU A 16 0.91 35.57 -0.35
N ALA A 17 1.81 35.10 0.52
CA ALA A 17 1.56 33.97 1.40
C ALA A 17 0.38 34.23 2.36
N SER A 18 0.28 35.45 2.91
CA SER A 18 -0.83 35.90 3.75
C SER A 18 -2.17 35.81 3.02
N ARG A 19 -2.20 36.25 1.76
CA ARG A 19 -3.40 36.18 0.92
C ARG A 19 -3.78 34.75 0.59
N VAL A 20 -2.81 33.92 0.27
CA VAL A 20 -3.03 32.50 -0.08
C VAL A 20 -3.60 31.72 1.09
N LEU A 21 -3.09 31.94 2.31
CA LEU A 21 -3.54 31.21 3.49
C LEU A 21 -4.73 31.85 4.22
N GLY A 22 -5.13 33.08 3.85
CA GLY A 22 -6.19 33.79 4.53
C GLY A 22 -5.84 34.20 5.98
N VAL A 23 -4.54 34.30 6.33
CA VAL A 23 -4.08 34.66 7.68
C VAL A 23 -3.27 35.96 7.68
N SER A 24 -3.18 36.63 8.83
CA SER A 24 -2.43 37.88 8.95
C SER A 24 -0.91 37.70 8.72
N PRO A 25 -0.21 38.73 8.19
CA PRO A 25 1.25 38.69 8.08
C PRO A 25 1.96 38.42 9.42
N ALA A 26 1.38 38.88 10.53
CA ALA A 26 1.89 38.66 11.87
C ALA A 26 1.81 37.16 12.28
N THR A 27 0.71 36.50 11.92
CA THR A 27 0.53 35.07 12.13
C THR A 27 1.57 34.26 11.36
N LEU A 28 1.83 34.62 10.10
CA LEU A 28 2.85 33.94 9.27
C LEU A 28 4.26 34.13 9.81
N ARG A 29 4.59 35.33 10.30
CA ARG A 29 5.88 35.56 10.96
C ARG A 29 6.03 34.65 12.18
N ARG A 30 5.03 34.61 13.06
CA ARG A 30 5.04 33.75 14.24
C ARG A 30 5.18 32.27 13.89
N TRP A 31 4.52 31.78 12.84
CA TRP A 31 4.64 30.39 12.39
C TRP A 31 6.02 30.10 11.81
N SER A 32 6.62 31.05 11.09
CA SER A 32 7.97 30.89 10.56
C SER A 32 9.03 30.92 11.68
N ASP A 33 8.87 31.80 12.69
CA ASP A 33 9.76 31.89 13.85
C ASP A 33 9.67 30.64 14.73
N ALA A 34 8.49 30.02 14.81
CA ALA A 34 8.26 28.75 15.49
C ALA A 34 8.69 27.50 14.67
N GLY A 35 9.31 27.68 13.50
CA GLY A 35 9.73 26.58 12.63
C GLY A 35 8.60 25.80 11.96
N ARG A 36 7.33 26.24 12.10
CA ARG A 36 6.16 25.57 11.51
C ARG A 36 6.07 25.75 9.99
N LEU A 37 6.76 26.76 9.45
CA LEU A 37 6.83 27.07 8.02
C LEU A 37 8.28 27.17 7.57
N ARG A 38 8.61 26.48 6.49
CA ARG A 38 9.90 26.60 5.86
C ARG A 38 9.97 27.92 5.11
N VAL A 39 10.87 28.79 5.52
CA VAL A 39 11.10 30.11 4.90
C VAL A 39 12.55 30.23 4.45
N PHE A 40 12.74 30.98 3.37
CA PHE A 40 14.04 31.46 2.95
C PHE A 40 14.10 32.99 3.24
N THR A 41 15.13 33.46 3.90
CA THR A 41 15.34 34.89 4.11
C THR A 41 16.36 35.38 3.10
N THR A 42 15.97 36.39 2.28
CA THR A 42 16.89 37.00 1.32
C THR A 42 17.98 37.80 2.05
N PRO A 43 19.12 38.11 1.41
CA PRO A 43 20.14 38.99 1.99
C PRO A 43 19.62 40.33 2.46
N GLY A 44 18.54 40.85 1.87
CA GLY A 44 17.84 42.07 2.29
C GLY A 44 16.83 41.88 3.44
N GLY A 45 16.83 40.73 4.13
CA GLY A 45 15.97 40.48 5.29
C GLY A 45 14.51 40.09 4.94
N HIS A 46 14.16 39.96 3.67
CA HIS A 46 12.79 39.61 3.26
C HIS A 46 12.54 38.10 3.31
N ARG A 47 11.49 37.69 4.03
CA ARG A 47 11.05 36.28 4.08
C ARG A 47 10.37 35.88 2.79
N ARG A 48 10.75 34.72 2.27
CA ARG A 48 10.15 34.06 1.13
C ARG A 48 9.58 32.70 1.58
N PHE A 49 8.36 32.41 1.15
CA PHE A 49 7.61 31.23 1.53
C PHE A 49 7.51 30.31 0.32
N SER A 50 7.79 29.03 0.47
CA SER A 50 7.63 28.05 -0.60
C SER A 50 6.15 27.86 -0.89
N ARG A 51 5.74 27.98 -2.17
CA ARG A 51 4.36 27.69 -2.62
C ARG A 51 3.91 26.29 -2.20
N SER A 52 4.78 25.31 -2.34
CA SER A 52 4.48 23.93 -1.95
C SER A 52 4.28 23.78 -0.43
N ALA A 53 5.01 24.56 0.39
CA ALA A 53 4.81 24.56 1.84
C ALA A 53 3.50 25.23 2.25
N LEU A 54 3.08 26.29 1.54
CA LEU A 54 1.80 26.96 1.78
C LEU A 54 0.61 26.08 1.35
N ALA A 55 0.72 25.43 0.20
CA ALA A 55 -0.31 24.51 -0.29
C ALA A 55 -0.63 23.39 0.71
N ARG A 56 0.35 22.90 1.43
CA ARG A 56 0.15 21.87 2.49
C ARG A 56 -0.69 22.34 3.67
N LEU A 57 -0.77 23.65 3.90
CA LEU A 57 -1.54 24.22 5.00
C LEU A 57 -2.99 24.53 4.61
N LEU A 58 -3.29 24.53 3.31
CA LEU A 58 -4.65 24.77 2.82
C LEU A 58 -5.48 23.49 2.88
N PRO A 59 -6.62 23.48 3.61
CA PRO A 59 -7.48 22.29 3.68
C PRO A 59 -7.98 21.82 2.31
N ALA A 60 -8.11 22.74 1.34
CA ALA A 60 -8.65 22.46 0.02
C ALA A 60 -7.74 21.63 -0.89
N ASP A 61 -6.41 21.66 -0.67
CA ASP A 61 -5.48 20.96 -1.57
C ASP A 61 -5.46 19.43 -1.35
N ARG A 62 -5.79 18.96 -0.14
CA ARG A 62 -5.95 17.52 0.11
C ARG A 62 -7.17 16.94 -0.61
N ALA A 63 -8.25 17.72 -0.71
CA ALA A 63 -9.49 17.31 -1.38
C ALA A 63 -9.39 17.28 -2.92
N HIS A 64 -8.40 17.99 -3.51
CA HIS A 64 -8.22 18.10 -4.97
C HIS A 64 -7.09 17.24 -5.52
N ARG A 65 -6.36 16.50 -4.67
CA ARG A 65 -5.34 15.59 -5.19
C ARG A 65 -5.99 14.38 -5.85
N PRO A 66 -5.53 13.98 -7.03
CA PRO A 66 -6.04 12.77 -7.65
C PRO A 66 -5.79 11.58 -6.71
N SER A 67 -6.76 10.66 -6.65
CA SER A 67 -6.58 9.40 -5.92
C SER A 67 -5.34 8.64 -6.41
N ILE A 68 -4.85 7.68 -5.66
CA ILE A 68 -3.76 6.80 -6.09
C ILE A 68 -4.14 6.12 -7.42
N ALA A 69 -5.41 5.73 -7.55
CA ALA A 69 -5.96 5.22 -8.81
C ALA A 69 -5.94 6.28 -9.92
N GLY A 70 -6.31 7.53 -9.61
CA GLY A 70 -6.23 8.66 -10.55
C GLY A 70 -4.80 8.99 -10.99
N ALA A 71 -3.79 8.72 -10.16
CA ALA A 71 -2.37 8.77 -10.54
C ALA A 71 -1.91 7.56 -11.37
N GLY A 72 -2.82 6.66 -11.72
CA GLY A 72 -2.58 5.51 -12.57
C GLY A 72 -2.10 4.27 -11.85
N LEU A 73 -2.14 4.23 -10.50
CA LEU A 73 -1.88 3.02 -9.74
C LEU A 73 -3.20 2.28 -9.50
N THR A 74 -3.43 1.27 -10.30
CA THR A 74 -4.62 0.42 -10.24
C THR A 74 -4.25 -1.03 -9.91
N PRO A 75 -5.17 -1.86 -9.38
CA PRO A 75 -4.93 -3.28 -9.14
C PRO A 75 -4.43 -4.01 -10.41
N SER A 76 -4.98 -3.66 -11.57
CA SER A 76 -4.58 -4.23 -12.87
C SER A 76 -3.15 -3.84 -13.26
N ARG A 77 -2.69 -2.64 -12.91
CA ARG A 77 -1.31 -2.21 -13.13
C ARG A 77 -0.35 -2.96 -12.22
N ILE A 78 -0.68 -3.09 -10.95
CA ILE A 78 0.08 -3.88 -9.98
C ILE A 78 0.17 -5.34 -10.46
N ALA A 79 -0.94 -5.93 -10.89
CA ALA A 79 -0.95 -7.30 -11.41
C ALA A 79 -0.08 -7.48 -12.66
N ARG A 80 0.01 -6.47 -13.54
CA ARG A 80 0.93 -6.50 -14.69
C ARG A 80 2.39 -6.43 -14.27
N SER A 81 2.71 -5.52 -13.35
CA SER A 81 4.07 -5.37 -12.82
C SER A 81 4.52 -6.63 -12.10
N TYR A 82 3.64 -7.23 -11.30
CA TYR A 82 3.89 -8.51 -10.65
C TYR A 82 4.13 -9.65 -11.65
N ARG A 83 3.31 -9.77 -12.71
CA ARG A 83 3.51 -10.80 -13.73
C ARG A 83 4.85 -10.66 -14.44
N ARG A 84 5.29 -9.42 -14.71
CA ARG A 84 6.60 -9.15 -15.30
C ARG A 84 7.71 -9.60 -14.34
N ALA A 85 7.69 -9.15 -13.10
CA ALA A 85 8.68 -9.52 -12.09
C ALA A 85 8.70 -11.05 -11.84
N SER A 86 7.53 -11.71 -11.82
CA SER A 86 7.43 -13.16 -11.65
C SER A 86 8.02 -13.95 -12.83
N ARG A 87 7.90 -13.45 -14.06
CA ARG A 87 8.55 -14.09 -15.23
C ARG A 87 10.05 -13.96 -15.17
N GLU A 88 10.57 -12.81 -14.76
CA GLU A 88 12.00 -12.55 -14.60
C GLU A 88 12.60 -13.43 -13.48
N ALA A 89 11.82 -13.71 -12.43
CA ALA A 89 12.21 -14.53 -11.27
C ALA A 89 11.74 -16.00 -11.32
N ALA A 90 11.05 -16.42 -12.38
CA ALA A 90 10.49 -17.78 -12.48
C ALA A 90 11.50 -18.92 -12.23
N PRO A 91 12.78 -18.81 -12.63
CA PRO A 91 13.79 -19.82 -12.34
C PRO A 91 14.07 -20.00 -10.83
N GLU A 92 13.77 -18.98 -10.03
CA GLU A 92 14.03 -18.95 -8.59
C GLU A 92 12.85 -19.47 -7.74
N LEU A 93 11.71 -19.78 -8.38
CA LEU A 93 10.47 -20.24 -7.72
C LEU A 93 9.98 -21.56 -8.31
N PRO A 94 10.68 -22.69 -8.10
CA PRO A 94 10.30 -23.99 -8.70
C PRO A 94 8.87 -24.40 -8.39
N TRP A 95 8.37 -24.09 -7.21
CA TRP A 95 7.01 -24.44 -6.77
C TRP A 95 5.91 -23.73 -7.58
N VAL A 96 6.18 -22.54 -8.14
CA VAL A 96 5.22 -21.84 -9.01
C VAL A 96 4.98 -22.62 -10.30
N LEU A 97 6.00 -23.35 -10.77
CA LEU A 97 5.89 -24.17 -11.98
C LEU A 97 5.03 -25.41 -11.76
N THR A 98 4.89 -25.88 -10.51
CA THR A 98 4.03 -27.03 -10.19
C THR A 98 2.55 -26.70 -10.10
N LEU A 99 2.19 -25.42 -10.03
CA LEU A 99 0.79 -24.96 -10.00
C LEU A 99 0.13 -25.17 -11.37
N THR A 100 -1.11 -25.65 -11.36
CA THR A 100 -1.96 -25.71 -12.56
C THR A 100 -2.39 -24.29 -12.99
N ASP A 101 -2.89 -24.14 -14.23
CA ASP A 101 -3.40 -22.86 -14.71
C ASP A 101 -4.58 -22.34 -13.88
N ALA A 102 -5.47 -23.23 -13.44
CA ALA A 102 -6.58 -22.90 -12.57
C ALA A 102 -6.09 -22.36 -11.21
N GLN A 103 -5.11 -23.01 -10.60
CA GLN A 103 -4.50 -22.56 -9.34
C GLN A 103 -3.81 -21.19 -9.51
N ARG A 104 -3.05 -21.01 -10.60
CA ARG A 104 -2.45 -19.70 -10.91
C ARG A 104 -3.51 -18.62 -11.13
N THR A 105 -4.65 -18.95 -11.70
CA THR A 105 -5.76 -18.01 -11.90
C THR A 105 -6.39 -17.63 -10.55
N LEU A 106 -6.66 -18.59 -9.68
CA LEU A 106 -7.18 -18.36 -8.34
C LEU A 106 -6.27 -17.43 -7.52
N PHE A 107 -4.95 -17.67 -7.54
CA PHE A 107 -3.99 -16.78 -6.86
C PHE A 107 -3.99 -15.37 -7.43
N ARG A 108 -4.11 -15.21 -8.75
CA ARG A 108 -4.18 -13.89 -9.41
C ARG A 108 -5.44 -13.13 -8.99
N GLU A 109 -6.59 -13.80 -8.91
CA GLU A 109 -7.85 -13.20 -8.49
C GLU A 109 -7.78 -12.74 -7.02
N ARG A 110 -7.30 -13.59 -6.13
CA ARG A 110 -7.11 -13.26 -4.71
C ARG A 110 -6.10 -12.12 -4.52
N GLY A 111 -4.99 -12.17 -5.23
CA GLY A 111 -4.00 -11.08 -5.21
C GLY A 111 -4.56 -9.74 -5.75
N HIS A 112 -5.46 -9.79 -6.74
CA HIS A 112 -6.13 -8.59 -7.25
C HIS A 112 -7.05 -7.95 -6.20
N VAL A 113 -7.86 -8.75 -5.52
CA VAL A 113 -8.74 -8.27 -4.43
C VAL A 113 -7.93 -7.66 -3.29
N LEU A 114 -6.84 -8.32 -2.88
CA LEU A 114 -5.94 -7.82 -1.85
C LEU A 114 -5.32 -6.46 -2.25
N ALA A 115 -4.82 -6.35 -3.48
CA ALA A 115 -4.25 -5.11 -3.99
C ALA A 115 -5.29 -3.98 -4.05
N ALA A 116 -6.53 -4.29 -4.46
CA ALA A 116 -7.62 -3.30 -4.50
C ALA A 116 -7.93 -2.76 -3.10
N SER A 117 -8.09 -3.64 -2.11
CA SER A 117 -8.36 -3.24 -0.72
C SER A 117 -7.23 -2.42 -0.11
N LEU A 118 -5.98 -2.78 -0.42
CA LEU A 118 -4.80 -2.03 0.03
C LEU A 118 -4.74 -0.63 -0.58
N LEU A 119 -5.05 -0.49 -1.87
CA LEU A 119 -5.10 0.83 -2.52
C LEU A 119 -6.20 1.72 -1.93
N LEU A 120 -7.38 1.17 -1.62
CA LEU A 120 -8.44 1.91 -0.94
C LEU A 120 -8.01 2.37 0.45
N TYR A 121 -7.27 1.53 1.19
CA TYR A 121 -6.69 1.92 2.48
C TYR A 121 -5.74 3.10 2.35
N LEU A 122 -4.85 3.07 1.35
CA LEU A 122 -3.85 4.12 1.14
C LEU A 122 -4.45 5.43 0.58
N ASP A 123 -5.61 5.36 -0.05
CA ASP A 123 -6.36 6.53 -0.55
C ASP A 123 -7.33 7.11 0.49
N ALA A 124 -7.60 6.40 1.59
CA ALA A 124 -8.55 6.85 2.59
C ALA A 124 -8.08 8.12 3.29
N THR A 125 -8.93 9.12 3.32
CA THR A 125 -8.69 10.42 3.98
C THR A 125 -9.14 10.40 5.44
N GLU A 126 -10.19 9.60 5.75
CA GLU A 126 -10.78 9.51 7.07
C GLU A 126 -10.28 8.28 7.83
N PRO A 127 -9.96 8.38 9.14
CA PRO A 127 -9.44 7.29 9.93
C PRO A 127 -10.35 6.05 9.98
N GLU A 128 -11.67 6.25 10.04
CA GLU A 128 -12.65 5.16 10.06
C GLU A 128 -12.67 4.40 8.73
N GLY A 129 -12.66 5.12 7.60
CA GLY A 129 -12.56 4.55 6.27
C GLY A 129 -11.25 3.77 6.09
N ALA A 130 -10.12 4.34 6.54
CA ALA A 130 -8.84 3.66 6.53
C ALA A 130 -8.87 2.35 7.34
N ALA A 131 -9.41 2.37 8.55
CA ALA A 131 -9.53 1.18 9.39
C ALA A 131 -10.40 0.09 8.73
N HIS A 132 -11.52 0.49 8.11
CA HIS A 132 -12.40 -0.42 7.36
C HIS A 132 -11.67 -1.10 6.20
N HIS A 133 -10.98 -0.32 5.37
CA HIS A 133 -10.26 -0.85 4.21
C HIS A 133 -9.07 -1.72 4.62
N LEU A 134 -8.35 -1.37 5.68
CA LEU A 134 -7.25 -2.20 6.20
C LEU A 134 -7.76 -3.53 6.75
N LYS A 135 -8.94 -3.54 7.42
CA LYS A 135 -9.60 -4.77 7.86
C LYS A 135 -9.97 -5.65 6.67
N ALA A 136 -10.59 -5.08 5.63
CA ALA A 136 -10.93 -5.80 4.40
C ALA A 136 -9.69 -6.40 3.72
N ALA A 137 -8.61 -5.62 3.62
CA ALA A 137 -7.34 -6.10 3.08
C ALA A 137 -6.76 -7.26 3.90
N SER A 138 -6.82 -7.17 5.24
CA SER A 138 -6.34 -8.23 6.14
C SER A 138 -7.16 -9.51 6.00
N MET A 139 -8.48 -9.41 5.82
CA MET A 139 -9.34 -10.57 5.55
C MET A 139 -8.97 -11.24 4.23
N SER A 140 -8.79 -10.46 3.17
CA SER A 140 -8.36 -10.98 1.86
C SER A 140 -6.97 -11.62 1.92
N ALA A 141 -6.06 -11.10 2.74
CA ALA A 141 -4.74 -11.67 2.97
C ALA A 141 -4.83 -13.02 3.71
N ALA A 142 -5.69 -13.14 4.73
CA ALA A 142 -5.93 -14.39 5.42
C ALA A 142 -6.55 -15.46 4.49
N GLU A 143 -7.50 -15.07 3.64
CA GLU A 143 -8.05 -15.94 2.61
C GLU A 143 -6.97 -16.43 1.63
N TYR A 144 -6.07 -15.53 1.21
CA TYR A 144 -4.94 -15.91 0.35
C TYR A 144 -4.08 -17.00 1.01
N GLY A 145 -3.77 -16.85 2.30
CA GLY A 145 -3.04 -17.87 3.08
C GLY A 145 -3.80 -19.20 3.18
N THR A 146 -5.13 -19.12 3.41
CA THR A 146 -6.00 -20.32 3.46
C THR A 146 -6.00 -21.06 2.13
N VAL A 147 -6.11 -20.35 1.02
CA VAL A 147 -6.06 -20.95 -0.33
C VAL A 147 -4.70 -21.58 -0.58
N ALA A 148 -3.60 -20.92 -0.20
CA ALA A 148 -2.26 -21.47 -0.37
C ALA A 148 -2.09 -22.80 0.39
N ALA A 149 -2.54 -22.86 1.64
CA ALA A 149 -2.55 -24.11 2.42
C ALA A 149 -3.41 -25.21 1.79
N GLY A 150 -4.59 -24.86 1.28
CA GLY A 150 -5.51 -25.78 0.58
C GLY A 150 -4.92 -26.36 -0.71
N LEU A 151 -3.99 -25.65 -1.33
CA LEU A 151 -3.24 -26.11 -2.51
C LEU A 151 -1.96 -26.88 -2.16
N GLY A 152 -1.71 -27.13 -0.88
CA GLY A 152 -0.55 -27.91 -0.41
C GLY A 152 0.76 -27.11 -0.36
N LEU A 153 0.70 -25.77 -0.52
CA LEU A 153 1.89 -24.95 -0.36
C LEU A 153 2.31 -24.88 1.10
N SER A 154 3.61 -24.96 1.35
CA SER A 154 4.17 -24.74 2.69
C SER A 154 4.00 -23.27 3.12
N LEU A 155 4.14 -23.01 4.42
CA LEU A 155 4.14 -21.66 4.95
C LEU A 155 5.26 -20.82 4.33
N SER A 156 6.46 -21.39 4.18
CA SER A 156 7.60 -20.71 3.55
C SER A 156 7.31 -20.30 2.11
N GLN A 157 6.74 -21.19 1.30
CA GLN A 157 6.33 -20.89 -0.08
C GLN A 157 5.26 -19.80 -0.14
N THR A 158 4.31 -19.82 0.80
CA THR A 158 3.26 -18.80 0.91
C THR A 158 3.85 -17.42 1.24
N VAL A 159 4.77 -17.38 2.21
CA VAL A 159 5.49 -16.13 2.60
C VAL A 159 6.35 -15.63 1.44
N GLU A 160 7.08 -16.52 0.78
CA GLU A 160 7.91 -16.17 -0.38
C GLU A 160 7.08 -15.54 -1.50
N GLY A 161 5.91 -16.11 -1.83
CA GLY A 161 4.99 -15.56 -2.81
C GLY A 161 4.49 -14.17 -2.42
N PHE A 162 4.19 -13.94 -1.14
CA PHE A 162 3.79 -12.62 -0.64
C PHE A 162 4.93 -11.59 -0.73
N LEU A 163 6.14 -11.95 -0.33
CA LEU A 163 7.30 -11.05 -0.38
C LEU A 163 7.66 -10.66 -1.82
N ARG A 164 7.47 -11.55 -2.78
CA ARG A 164 7.64 -11.27 -4.21
C ARG A 164 6.63 -10.26 -4.76
N PHE A 165 5.45 -10.18 -4.17
CA PHE A 165 4.46 -9.14 -4.50
C PHE A 165 4.87 -7.76 -3.98
N ARG A 166 5.56 -7.68 -2.85
CA ARG A 166 5.90 -6.44 -2.14
C ARG A 166 6.76 -5.48 -2.99
N ALA A 167 7.82 -5.98 -3.62
CA ALA A 167 8.74 -5.12 -4.37
C ALA A 167 8.08 -4.42 -5.57
N PRO A 168 7.36 -5.11 -6.48
CA PRO A 168 6.61 -4.47 -7.56
C PRO A 168 5.57 -3.47 -7.06
N PHE A 169 4.88 -3.78 -5.95
CA PHE A 169 3.91 -2.86 -5.35
C PHE A 169 4.56 -1.55 -4.92
N HIS A 170 5.67 -1.60 -4.19
CA HIS A 170 6.39 -0.40 -3.74
C HIS A 170 6.96 0.41 -4.90
N GLN A 171 7.48 -0.24 -5.94
CA GLN A 171 7.95 0.44 -7.14
C GLN A 171 6.82 1.21 -7.83
N GLU A 172 5.66 0.59 -8.02
CA GLU A 172 4.51 1.24 -8.63
C GLU A 172 3.94 2.36 -7.75
N LEU A 173 3.94 2.17 -6.42
CA LEU A 173 3.52 3.20 -5.47
C LEU A 173 4.46 4.42 -5.54
N ALA A 174 5.77 4.22 -5.57
CA ALA A 174 6.74 5.29 -5.73
C ALA A 174 6.61 6.04 -7.07
N VAL A 175 6.19 5.38 -8.14
CA VAL A 175 5.84 6.05 -9.40
C VAL A 175 4.58 6.89 -9.25
N ALA A 176 3.55 6.37 -8.56
CA ALA A 176 2.30 7.09 -8.34
C ALA A 176 2.50 8.34 -7.47
N THR A 177 3.32 8.30 -6.42
CA THR A 177 3.63 9.48 -5.57
C THR A 177 4.26 10.61 -6.38
N ARG A 178 5.21 10.28 -7.27
CA ARG A 178 5.81 11.26 -8.18
C ARG A 178 4.77 11.88 -9.12
N ARG A 179 3.83 11.08 -9.65
CA ARG A 179 2.77 11.58 -10.54
C ARG A 179 1.75 12.46 -9.81
N ARG A 180 1.53 12.22 -8.52
CA ARG A 180 0.69 13.07 -7.66
C ARG A 180 1.37 14.38 -7.26
N GLY A 181 2.64 14.55 -7.58
CA GLY A 181 3.43 15.72 -7.17
C GLY A 181 3.67 15.78 -5.66
N PHE A 182 3.73 14.62 -4.99
CA PHE A 182 4.11 14.54 -3.58
C PHE A 182 5.55 15.01 -3.40
N ASP A 183 5.80 15.75 -2.32
CA ASP A 183 7.16 16.03 -1.90
C ASP A 183 7.81 14.78 -1.24
N THR A 184 9.07 14.92 -0.88
CA THR A 184 9.83 13.81 -0.29
C THR A 184 9.23 13.33 1.03
N ALA A 185 8.73 14.22 1.89
CA ALA A 185 8.15 13.86 3.18
C ALA A 185 6.83 13.10 2.99
N GLU A 186 5.93 13.63 2.15
CA GLU A 186 4.65 12.99 1.82
C GLU A 186 4.83 11.62 1.16
N SER A 187 5.82 11.50 0.27
CA SER A 187 6.16 10.22 -0.38
C SER A 187 6.69 9.21 0.63
N THR A 188 7.55 9.65 1.56
CA THR A 188 8.09 8.81 2.63
C THR A 188 7.00 8.35 3.59
N ASP A 189 6.09 9.23 4.00
CA ASP A 189 4.98 8.91 4.89
C ASP A 189 4.01 7.89 4.26
N LEU A 190 3.69 8.06 2.97
CA LEU A 190 2.84 7.10 2.25
C LEU A 190 3.51 5.75 2.09
N LEU A 191 4.80 5.71 1.72
CA LEU A 191 5.57 4.48 1.63
C LEU A 191 5.68 3.78 2.98
N GLY A 192 5.95 4.51 4.07
CA GLY A 192 5.95 3.97 5.43
C GLY A 192 4.59 3.43 5.88
N THR A 193 3.51 4.07 5.46
CA THR A 193 2.15 3.59 5.71
C THR A 193 1.87 2.29 4.95
N ALA A 194 2.28 2.22 3.68
CA ALA A 194 2.16 1.01 2.87
C ALA A 194 2.99 -0.14 3.45
N GLU A 195 4.19 0.14 3.95
CA GLU A 195 5.07 -0.83 4.60
C GLU A 195 4.40 -1.46 5.83
N ARG A 196 3.91 -0.63 6.75
CA ARG A 196 3.19 -1.12 7.96
C ARG A 196 1.93 -1.90 7.62
N ALA A 197 1.23 -1.53 6.55
CA ALA A 197 0.09 -2.28 6.07
C ALA A 197 0.53 -3.65 5.53
N MET A 198 1.58 -3.69 4.70
CA MET A 198 2.13 -4.94 4.16
C MET A 198 2.55 -5.92 5.27
N ASP A 199 3.16 -5.44 6.35
CA ASP A 199 3.52 -6.28 7.50
C ASP A 199 2.28 -6.91 8.15
N ARG A 200 1.20 -6.13 8.31
CA ARG A 200 -0.08 -6.65 8.82
C ARG A 200 -0.71 -7.68 7.88
N LEU A 201 -0.64 -7.45 6.58
CA LEU A 201 -1.16 -8.38 5.58
C LEU A 201 -0.35 -9.67 5.54
N LEU A 202 0.97 -9.61 5.71
CA LEU A 202 1.82 -10.79 5.83
C LEU A 202 1.43 -11.63 7.05
N ILE A 203 1.26 -11.00 8.22
CA ILE A 203 0.81 -11.68 9.44
C ILE A 203 -0.57 -12.33 9.22
N ALA A 204 -1.51 -11.63 8.59
CA ALA A 204 -2.82 -12.17 8.28
C ALA A 204 -2.74 -13.37 7.32
N THR A 205 -1.89 -13.31 6.30
CA THR A 205 -1.62 -14.41 5.38
C THR A 205 -1.09 -15.66 6.11
N MET A 206 -0.11 -15.47 6.98
CA MET A 206 0.46 -16.55 7.79
C MET A 206 -0.58 -17.17 8.74
N THR A 207 -1.40 -16.33 9.35
CA THR A 207 -2.49 -16.77 10.25
C THR A 207 -3.50 -17.61 9.48
N GLY A 208 -3.96 -17.14 8.31
CA GLY A 208 -4.89 -17.89 7.47
C GLY A 208 -4.35 -19.25 7.05
N HIS A 209 -3.09 -19.30 6.63
CA HIS A 209 -2.39 -20.55 6.28
C HIS A 209 -2.34 -21.52 7.47
N SER A 210 -1.88 -21.05 8.63
CA SER A 210 -1.72 -21.89 9.83
C SER A 210 -3.06 -22.42 10.34
N LEU A 211 -4.12 -21.63 10.30
CA LEU A 211 -5.46 -22.07 10.69
C LEU A 211 -6.01 -23.16 9.74
N ALA A 212 -5.75 -23.05 8.45
CA ALA A 212 -6.19 -24.03 7.46
C ALA A 212 -5.48 -25.36 7.64
N THR A 213 -4.16 -25.36 7.80
CA THR A 213 -3.35 -26.57 8.04
C THR A 213 -3.72 -27.24 9.37
N GLY A 214 -3.95 -26.46 10.43
CA GLY A 214 -4.38 -26.98 11.73
C GLY A 214 -5.77 -27.65 11.70
N ARG A 215 -6.69 -27.16 10.87
CA ARG A 215 -8.00 -27.79 10.65
C ARG A 215 -7.86 -29.12 9.89
N ALA A 216 -7.08 -29.15 8.82
CA ALA A 216 -6.82 -30.36 8.04
C ALA A 216 -6.20 -31.48 8.89
N GLY A 217 -5.24 -31.14 9.75
CA GLY A 217 -4.60 -32.10 10.67
C GLY A 217 -5.57 -32.69 11.70
N ARG A 218 -6.53 -31.89 12.22
CA ARG A 218 -7.57 -32.40 13.14
C ARG A 218 -8.57 -33.31 12.44
N SER A 219 -9.01 -32.95 11.24
CA SER A 219 -9.95 -33.76 10.46
C SER A 219 -9.34 -35.11 10.04
N GLY A 220 -8.05 -35.13 9.70
CA GLY A 220 -7.32 -36.35 9.39
C GLY A 220 -7.20 -37.30 10.59
N ARG A 221 -6.90 -36.76 11.78
CA ARG A 221 -6.84 -37.56 13.02
C ARG A 221 -8.19 -38.13 13.43
N ALA A 222 -9.29 -37.37 13.27
CA ALA A 222 -10.64 -37.81 13.58
C ALA A 222 -11.08 -38.99 12.67
N ARG A 223 -10.73 -38.93 11.37
CA ARG A 223 -11.01 -40.04 10.43
C ARG A 223 -10.19 -41.29 10.74
N GLY A 224 -8.90 -41.12 10.99
CA GLY A 224 -8.03 -42.26 11.35
C GLY A 224 -8.46 -42.95 12.67
N ALA A 225 -8.99 -42.19 13.64
CA ALA A 225 -9.51 -42.75 14.88
C ALA A 225 -10.81 -43.57 14.66
N ALA A 226 -11.69 -43.10 13.73
CA ALA A 226 -12.94 -43.78 13.39
C ALA A 226 -12.72 -45.10 12.60
N GLU A 227 -11.67 -45.15 11.79
CA GLU A 227 -11.30 -46.35 11.01
C GLU A 227 -10.54 -47.42 11.86
N SER A 228 -10.06 -47.03 13.05
CA SER A 228 -9.30 -47.91 13.94
C SER A 228 -10.17 -48.59 15.01
N GLU A 229 -11.49 -48.33 15.04
CA GLU A 229 -12.39 -48.99 15.99
C GLU A 229 -12.71 -50.41 15.49
N PRO A 230 -12.36 -51.49 16.22
CA PRO A 230 -12.60 -52.83 15.77
C PRO A 230 -14.12 -53.12 15.76
N PRO A 231 -14.63 -53.93 14.84
CA PRO A 231 -16.06 -54.26 14.79
C PRO A 231 -16.47 -54.94 16.11
N VAL A 232 -17.43 -54.32 16.78
CA VAL A 232 -18.03 -54.93 17.97
C VAL A 232 -18.65 -56.25 17.56
N ALA A 233 -18.09 -57.36 18.05
CA ALA A 233 -18.64 -58.71 17.90
C ALA A 233 -20.04 -58.70 18.54
N ARG A 234 -21.05 -58.89 17.73
CA ARG A 234 -22.39 -59.20 18.21
C ARG A 234 -22.47 -60.70 18.39
N GLU A 235 -22.55 -61.10 19.64
CA GLU A 235 -23.06 -62.42 20.02
C GLU A 235 -24.60 -62.47 19.90
#